data_3ae73926ceac3509fad647220f7f006b
#
_entry.id   3ae73926ceac3509fad647220f7f006b
#
_cell.length_a   1.000
_cell.length_b   1.000
_cell.length_c   1.000
_cell.angle_alpha   90.00
_cell.angle_beta   90.00
_cell.angle_gamma   90.00
#
_symmetry.space_group_name_H-M   'P 1'
#
loop_
_entity.id
_entity.type
_entity.pdbx_description
1 polymer ?
#
loop_
_entity_poly.entity_id
_entity_poly.type
_entity_poly.pdbx_seq_one_letter_code
_entity_poly.pdbx_strand_id
1 'polypeptide(L)'
;PEQGPSPAGASGDASFAPPSGGFDYQLGGPYAPPEGTDIVVRDSTADPADGAYGVCYVNGFQSQPGESGDWGDLVLTDDGGAVADPDWPDEFLLDTSTETNRSAIAEALGLVVQGCADAGYDAVEYDNLDSYLRSGGLLTPDDNLALARLLIEAAHGAGLAAGQKNAPELADDGAAAGFDFAVTEECGAFDECTDYLAAYAVVLDVEYTDAAQFGELCDSGALPPHAVRRDVGLTIPGSPDYVFERCPD
;
A
#
# COMPACT_ATOMS: atom_id res chain seq x y z
N PRO A 1 0.32 33.02 47.50
CA PRO A 1 0.41 32.96 46.06
C PRO A 1 0.43 31.49 45.65
N GLU A 2 -0.73 31.07 45.16
CA GLU A 2 -0.94 29.70 44.67
C GLU A 2 -0.38 29.62 43.25
N GLN A 3 0.53 28.70 43.04
CA GLN A 3 1.02 28.33 41.71
C GLN A 3 -0.07 27.44 41.07
N GLY A 4 -0.66 27.91 39.98
CA GLY A 4 -1.53 27.11 39.14
C GLY A 4 -0.77 25.96 38.42
N PRO A 5 -1.47 24.88 38.05
CA PRO A 5 -0.84 23.74 37.43
C PRO A 5 -0.26 24.13 36.05
N SER A 6 1.00 23.72 35.79
CA SER A 6 1.62 23.77 34.46
C SER A 6 0.76 23.01 33.44
N PRO A 7 0.64 23.50 32.21
CA PRO A 7 0.01 22.72 31.17
C PRO A 7 0.84 21.48 30.88
N ALA A 8 0.16 20.34 30.80
CA ALA A 8 0.75 19.08 30.37
C ALA A 8 1.38 19.28 28.98
N GLY A 9 2.63 18.83 28.86
CA GLY A 9 3.39 18.90 27.62
C GLY A 9 2.61 18.19 26.50
N ALA A 10 2.60 18.82 25.34
CA ALA A 10 2.17 18.20 24.10
C ALA A 10 2.96 16.91 23.93
N SER A 11 2.25 15.79 23.88
CA SER A 11 2.78 14.55 23.35
C SER A 11 3.29 14.85 21.93
N GLY A 12 4.58 14.65 21.68
CA GLY A 12 5.13 14.75 20.34
C GLY A 12 4.34 13.85 19.43
N ASP A 13 3.93 14.38 18.27
CA ASP A 13 3.33 13.59 17.20
C ASP A 13 4.27 12.41 16.93
N ALA A 14 3.83 11.21 17.25
CA ALA A 14 4.48 10.00 16.78
C ALA A 14 4.32 10.01 15.25
N SER A 15 5.43 10.04 14.52
CA SER A 15 5.38 9.88 13.08
C SER A 15 4.77 8.52 12.78
N PHE A 16 3.66 8.47 12.06
CA PHE A 16 3.05 7.23 11.59
C PHE A 16 3.88 6.55 10.50
N ALA A 17 4.66 7.30 9.73
CA ALA A 17 5.43 6.77 8.61
C ALA A 17 6.44 5.70 9.03
N PRO A 18 6.73 4.70 8.15
CA PRO A 18 7.74 3.67 8.40
C PRO A 18 9.11 4.28 8.77
N PRO A 19 9.91 3.57 9.59
CA PRO A 19 11.27 3.99 9.91
C PRO A 19 12.19 3.90 8.69
N SER A 20 13.37 4.52 8.79
CA SER A 20 14.45 4.24 7.83
C SER A 20 14.98 2.83 8.07
N GLY A 21 15.28 2.05 7.02
CA GLY A 21 15.85 0.71 7.14
C GLY A 21 15.60 -0.14 5.90
N GLY A 22 16.00 -1.41 5.95
CA GLY A 22 15.78 -2.35 4.87
C GLY A 22 14.32 -2.74 4.73
N PHE A 23 13.89 -2.95 3.52
CA PHE A 23 12.51 -3.29 3.16
C PHE A 23 12.43 -4.70 2.55
N ASP A 24 11.33 -5.42 2.78
CA ASP A 24 10.98 -6.67 2.10
C ASP A 24 9.46 -6.75 1.84
N TYR A 25 9.08 -7.26 0.68
CA TYR A 25 7.70 -7.37 0.20
C TYR A 25 7.31 -8.83 0.06
N GLN A 26 6.46 -9.35 0.96
CA GLN A 26 6.20 -10.79 1.17
C GLN A 26 4.74 -11.20 0.87
N LEU A 27 4.16 -10.78 -0.26
CA LEU A 27 2.77 -11.13 -0.59
C LEU A 27 2.59 -12.59 -1.05
N GLY A 28 3.63 -13.21 -1.60
CA GLY A 28 3.57 -14.63 -1.99
C GLY A 28 3.62 -15.62 -0.82
N GLY A 29 3.72 -15.11 0.42
CA GLY A 29 3.69 -15.88 1.67
C GLY A 29 4.74 -15.43 2.68
N PRO A 30 4.48 -15.62 3.98
CA PRO A 30 5.37 -15.18 5.04
C PRO A 30 6.62 -16.05 5.16
N TYR A 31 7.79 -15.41 5.36
CA TYR A 31 9.04 -16.07 5.69
C TYR A 31 9.88 -15.19 6.61
N ALA A 32 10.96 -15.75 7.18
CA ALA A 32 11.90 -14.97 7.99
C ALA A 32 12.59 -13.92 7.10
N PRO A 33 12.44 -12.61 7.39
CA PRO A 33 13.03 -11.58 6.55
C PRO A 33 14.55 -11.71 6.48
N PRO A 34 15.19 -11.34 5.35
CA PRO A 34 16.64 -11.27 5.26
C PRO A 34 17.26 -10.33 6.31
N GLU A 35 18.53 -10.57 6.68
CA GLU A 35 19.25 -9.72 7.62
C GLU A 35 19.25 -8.26 7.18
N GLY A 36 19.02 -7.33 8.12
CA GLY A 36 18.94 -5.90 7.85
C GLY A 36 17.61 -5.46 7.23
N THR A 37 16.53 -6.26 7.36
CA THR A 37 15.17 -5.87 7.04
C THR A 37 14.49 -5.31 8.28
N ASP A 38 14.05 -4.05 8.19
CA ASP A 38 13.38 -3.34 9.29
C ASP A 38 11.89 -3.11 8.99
N ILE A 39 11.49 -3.20 7.72
CA ILE A 39 10.12 -2.99 7.23
C ILE A 39 9.69 -4.22 6.42
N VAL A 40 8.54 -4.80 6.75
CA VAL A 40 8.01 -5.98 6.03
C VAL A 40 6.54 -5.77 5.70
N VAL A 41 6.21 -5.91 4.43
CA VAL A 41 4.82 -5.95 3.96
C VAL A 41 4.37 -7.39 3.84
N ARG A 42 3.18 -7.71 4.35
CA ARG A 42 2.50 -9.00 4.21
C ARG A 42 1.01 -8.81 3.93
N ASP A 43 0.43 -9.79 3.28
CA ASP A 43 -1.02 -9.87 3.11
C ASP A 43 -1.74 -9.87 4.46
N SER A 44 -2.93 -9.26 4.51
CA SER A 44 -3.77 -9.12 5.72
C SER A 44 -4.15 -10.46 6.38
N THR A 45 -4.02 -11.56 5.66
CA THR A 45 -4.28 -12.92 6.18
C THR A 45 -3.08 -13.54 6.89
N ALA A 46 -1.90 -12.91 6.83
CA ALA A 46 -0.67 -13.36 7.49
C ALA A 46 -0.43 -12.60 8.80
N ASP A 47 0.37 -13.19 9.69
CA ASP A 47 0.85 -12.47 10.88
C ASP A 47 2.02 -11.52 10.50
N PRO A 48 2.18 -10.36 11.19
CA PRO A 48 3.32 -9.48 10.97
C PRO A 48 4.64 -10.17 11.29
N ALA A 49 5.75 -9.69 10.72
CA ALA A 49 7.07 -10.22 11.01
C ALA A 49 7.57 -9.74 12.38
N ASP A 50 8.03 -10.69 13.23
CA ASP A 50 8.56 -10.38 14.55
C ASP A 50 9.73 -9.37 14.48
N GLY A 51 9.60 -8.25 15.19
CA GLY A 51 10.68 -7.28 15.38
C GLY A 51 10.90 -6.34 14.18
N ALA A 52 10.08 -6.40 13.15
CA ALA A 52 10.06 -5.44 12.04
C ALA A 52 8.84 -4.52 12.15
N TYR A 53 8.89 -3.36 11.49
CA TYR A 53 7.74 -2.51 11.23
C TYR A 53 6.85 -3.24 10.21
N GLY A 54 5.65 -3.62 10.62
CA GLY A 54 4.72 -4.40 9.81
C GLY A 54 3.79 -3.52 9.00
N VAL A 55 3.74 -3.72 7.68
CA VAL A 55 2.75 -3.11 6.79
C VAL A 55 1.78 -4.19 6.34
N CYS A 56 0.50 -3.99 6.61
CA CYS A 56 -0.59 -4.89 6.23
C CYS A 56 -1.08 -4.53 4.82
N TYR A 57 -0.92 -5.42 3.86
CA TYR A 57 -1.46 -5.25 2.51
C TYR A 57 -2.97 -5.49 2.51
N VAL A 58 -3.72 -4.55 1.97
CA VAL A 58 -5.17 -4.61 1.79
C VAL A 58 -5.51 -4.16 0.36
N ASN A 59 -6.24 -4.99 -0.39
CA ASN A 59 -6.81 -4.55 -1.65
C ASN A 59 -7.94 -3.57 -1.37
N GLY A 60 -7.69 -2.28 -1.59
CA GLY A 60 -8.59 -1.20 -1.19
C GLY A 60 -9.68 -0.88 -2.23
N PHE A 61 -9.47 -1.25 -3.50
CA PHE A 61 -10.29 -0.77 -4.62
C PHE A 61 -10.74 -1.88 -5.56
N GLN A 62 -10.36 -3.13 -5.28
CA GLN A 62 -10.77 -4.33 -6.00
C GLN A 62 -11.12 -5.45 -5.02
N SER A 63 -11.85 -6.46 -5.47
CA SER A 63 -12.04 -7.69 -4.71
C SER A 63 -10.80 -8.56 -4.78
N GLN A 64 -10.56 -9.38 -3.76
CA GLN A 64 -9.57 -10.45 -3.85
C GLN A 64 -10.10 -11.58 -4.76
N PRO A 65 -9.20 -12.42 -5.31
CA PRO A 65 -9.61 -13.59 -6.08
C PRO A 65 -10.58 -14.48 -5.29
N GLY A 66 -11.76 -14.74 -5.87
CA GLY A 66 -12.79 -15.56 -5.27
C GLY A 66 -13.73 -14.86 -4.28
N GLU A 67 -13.48 -13.60 -3.93
CA GLU A 67 -14.28 -12.83 -2.95
C GLU A 67 -15.31 -11.89 -3.58
N SER A 68 -15.40 -11.83 -4.91
CA SER A 68 -16.34 -10.91 -5.60
C SER A 68 -17.79 -11.09 -5.15
N GLY A 69 -18.17 -12.29 -4.74
CA GLY A 69 -19.52 -12.59 -4.21
C GLY A 69 -19.81 -11.89 -2.87
N ASP A 70 -18.82 -11.60 -2.08
CA ASP A 70 -18.95 -10.97 -0.76
C ASP A 70 -19.20 -9.45 -0.91
N TRP A 71 -18.77 -8.86 -2.03
CA TRP A 71 -18.97 -7.45 -2.35
C TRP A 71 -20.34 -7.13 -2.96
N GLY A 72 -21.02 -8.11 -3.57
CA GLY A 72 -22.39 -7.98 -4.10
C GLY A 72 -22.54 -6.76 -5.02
N ASP A 73 -23.48 -5.85 -4.67
CA ASP A 73 -23.78 -4.64 -5.44
C ASP A 73 -22.67 -3.55 -5.36
N LEU A 74 -21.62 -3.76 -4.57
CA LEU A 74 -20.47 -2.86 -4.48
C LEU A 74 -19.41 -3.14 -5.56
N VAL A 75 -19.54 -4.22 -6.33
CA VAL A 75 -18.72 -4.47 -7.52
C VAL A 75 -19.15 -3.54 -8.64
N LEU A 76 -18.18 -2.87 -9.28
CA LEU A 76 -18.45 -2.04 -10.47
C LEU A 76 -19.01 -2.88 -11.60
N THR A 77 -20.07 -2.40 -12.23
CA THR A 77 -20.71 -3.09 -13.35
C THR A 77 -20.86 -2.17 -14.57
N ASP A 78 -20.78 -2.75 -15.77
CA ASP A 78 -21.11 -2.12 -17.03
C ASP A 78 -22.20 -2.91 -17.77
N ASP A 79 -22.45 -2.59 -19.05
CA ASP A 79 -23.42 -3.31 -19.89
C ASP A 79 -23.07 -4.81 -20.09
N GLY A 80 -21.83 -5.22 -19.83
CA GLY A 80 -21.34 -6.59 -19.93
C GLY A 80 -21.38 -7.37 -18.63
N GLY A 81 -21.61 -6.70 -17.50
CA GLY A 81 -21.61 -7.30 -16.16
C GLY A 81 -20.53 -6.70 -15.24
N ALA A 82 -20.00 -7.49 -14.31
CA ALA A 82 -18.95 -7.06 -13.40
C ALA A 82 -17.65 -6.70 -14.16
N VAL A 83 -17.06 -5.57 -13.82
CA VAL A 83 -15.81 -5.08 -14.45
C VAL A 83 -14.63 -5.73 -13.74
N ALA A 84 -13.96 -6.66 -14.44
CA ALA A 84 -12.75 -7.30 -13.99
C ALA A 84 -11.51 -6.47 -14.32
N ASP A 85 -10.47 -6.62 -13.53
CA ASP A 85 -9.14 -6.13 -13.86
C ASP A 85 -8.58 -6.91 -15.07
N PRO A 86 -8.08 -6.25 -16.13
CA PRO A 86 -7.58 -6.93 -17.32
C PRO A 86 -6.33 -7.78 -17.07
N ASP A 87 -5.50 -7.42 -16.08
CA ASP A 87 -4.27 -8.12 -15.73
C ASP A 87 -4.50 -9.19 -14.65
N TRP A 88 -5.57 -9.00 -13.83
CA TRP A 88 -6.00 -9.91 -12.77
C TRP A 88 -7.48 -10.28 -12.95
N PRO A 89 -7.83 -11.15 -13.93
CA PRO A 89 -9.21 -11.36 -14.36
C PRO A 89 -10.13 -12.01 -13.30
N ASP A 90 -9.57 -12.51 -12.21
CA ASP A 90 -10.32 -13.04 -11.06
C ASP A 90 -10.61 -11.95 -9.99
N GLU A 91 -10.12 -10.72 -10.19
CA GLU A 91 -10.36 -9.56 -9.35
C GLU A 91 -11.31 -8.58 -10.06
N PHE A 92 -12.20 -7.97 -9.30
CA PHE A 92 -13.23 -7.07 -9.82
C PHE A 92 -13.12 -5.70 -9.15
N LEU A 93 -13.25 -4.65 -9.95
CA LEU A 93 -13.21 -3.28 -9.46
C LEU A 93 -14.40 -3.01 -8.52
N LEU A 94 -14.15 -2.27 -7.44
CA LEU A 94 -15.21 -1.79 -6.54
C LEU A 94 -15.80 -0.48 -7.09
N ASP A 95 -17.11 -0.33 -6.96
CA ASP A 95 -17.82 0.87 -7.41
C ASP A 95 -17.67 2.02 -6.41
N THR A 96 -16.69 2.87 -6.66
CA THR A 96 -16.42 4.08 -5.87
C THR A 96 -17.21 5.30 -6.30
N SER A 97 -18.08 5.19 -7.32
CA SER A 97 -18.75 6.33 -7.97
C SER A 97 -19.72 7.09 -7.06
N THR A 98 -20.27 6.45 -6.02
CA THR A 98 -21.23 7.07 -5.12
C THR A 98 -20.73 7.13 -3.67
N GLU A 99 -21.14 8.16 -2.93
CA GLU A 99 -20.86 8.29 -1.50
C GLU A 99 -21.39 7.09 -0.69
N THR A 100 -22.56 6.57 -1.06
CA THR A 100 -23.15 5.39 -0.41
C THR A 100 -22.27 4.16 -0.57
N ASN A 101 -21.79 3.89 -1.78
CA ASN A 101 -20.91 2.75 -2.04
C ASN A 101 -19.57 2.92 -1.32
N ARG A 102 -18.95 4.12 -1.43
CA ARG A 102 -17.70 4.40 -0.72
C ARG A 102 -17.81 4.18 0.79
N SER A 103 -18.92 4.62 1.39
CA SER A 103 -19.16 4.40 2.83
C SER A 103 -19.30 2.92 3.17
N ALA A 104 -20.01 2.15 2.34
CA ALA A 104 -20.18 0.70 2.54
C ALA A 104 -18.86 -0.08 2.33
N ILE A 105 -18.08 0.30 1.31
CA ILE A 105 -16.74 -0.28 1.07
C ILE A 105 -15.81 0.01 2.25
N ALA A 106 -15.78 1.28 2.71
CA ALA A 106 -14.94 1.67 3.85
C ALA A 106 -15.37 0.98 5.16
N GLU A 107 -16.67 0.74 5.39
CA GLU A 107 -17.15 -0.04 6.54
C GLU A 107 -16.66 -1.50 6.47
N ALA A 108 -16.75 -2.14 5.30
CA ALA A 108 -16.29 -3.51 5.12
C ALA A 108 -14.77 -3.63 5.31
N LEU A 109 -13.98 -2.77 4.64
CA LEU A 109 -12.52 -2.75 4.75
C LEU A 109 -12.04 -2.30 6.13
N GLY A 110 -12.80 -1.47 6.84
CA GLY A 110 -12.52 -1.07 8.21
C GLY A 110 -12.42 -2.27 9.17
N LEU A 111 -13.13 -3.36 8.91
CA LEU A 111 -13.01 -4.59 9.69
C LEU A 111 -11.67 -5.31 9.41
N VAL A 112 -11.20 -5.28 8.17
CA VAL A 112 -9.88 -5.83 7.80
C VAL A 112 -8.76 -5.00 8.46
N VAL A 113 -8.86 -3.67 8.38
CA VAL A 113 -7.92 -2.73 9.01
C VAL A 113 -7.86 -2.93 10.52
N GLN A 114 -9.01 -3.11 11.19
CA GLN A 114 -9.02 -3.44 12.62
C GLN A 114 -8.36 -4.78 12.89
N GLY A 115 -8.54 -5.78 12.02
CA GLY A 115 -7.85 -7.07 12.09
C GLY A 115 -6.33 -6.91 12.00
N CYS A 116 -5.82 -6.06 11.09
CA CYS A 116 -4.39 -5.74 11.00
C CYS A 116 -3.87 -5.09 12.29
N ALA A 117 -4.61 -4.13 12.86
CA ALA A 117 -4.24 -3.48 14.13
C ALA A 117 -4.20 -4.50 15.29
N ASP A 118 -5.22 -5.36 15.39
CA ASP A 118 -5.32 -6.39 16.43
C ASP A 118 -4.21 -7.45 16.30
N ALA A 119 -3.75 -7.73 15.08
CA ALA A 119 -2.62 -8.62 14.80
C ALA A 119 -1.26 -7.98 15.13
N GLY A 120 -1.20 -6.65 15.30
CA GLY A 120 0.02 -5.92 15.69
C GLY A 120 0.82 -5.37 14.53
N TYR A 121 0.20 -5.12 13.38
CA TYR A 121 0.78 -4.32 12.32
C TYR A 121 0.90 -2.85 12.73
N ASP A 122 1.82 -2.12 12.10
CA ASP A 122 2.07 -0.70 12.34
C ASP A 122 1.43 0.20 11.27
N ALA A 123 1.17 -0.36 10.09
CA ALA A 123 0.62 0.36 8.94
C ALA A 123 -0.29 -0.53 8.08
N VAL A 124 -1.06 0.11 7.21
CA VAL A 124 -1.82 -0.52 6.11
C VAL A 124 -1.37 0.09 4.79
N GLU A 125 -1.17 -0.73 3.77
CA GLU A 125 -1.04 -0.36 2.37
C GLU A 125 -2.38 -0.62 1.67
N TYR A 126 -2.90 0.36 0.93
CA TYR A 126 -4.12 0.21 0.15
C TYR A 126 -3.81 0.11 -1.33
N ASP A 127 -3.92 -1.11 -1.88
CA ASP A 127 -3.65 -1.39 -3.28
C ASP A 127 -4.80 -0.99 -4.20
N ASN A 128 -4.47 -0.79 -5.49
CA ASN A 128 -5.38 -0.50 -6.60
C ASN A 128 -6.06 0.89 -6.54
N LEU A 129 -5.41 1.89 -5.93
CA LEU A 129 -5.89 3.28 -5.95
C LEU A 129 -6.15 3.79 -7.38
N ASP A 130 -5.40 3.28 -8.36
CA ASP A 130 -5.47 3.61 -9.78
C ASP A 130 -6.55 2.82 -10.55
N SER A 131 -7.43 2.05 -9.89
CA SER A 131 -8.46 1.23 -10.53
C SER A 131 -9.37 2.00 -11.50
N TYR A 132 -9.51 3.34 -11.32
CA TYR A 132 -10.24 4.20 -12.25
C TYR A 132 -9.68 4.15 -13.69
N LEU A 133 -8.37 3.91 -13.86
CA LEU A 133 -7.74 3.78 -15.18
C LEU A 133 -8.25 2.54 -15.93
N ARG A 134 -8.65 1.50 -15.19
CA ARG A 134 -9.15 0.21 -15.70
C ARG A 134 -10.68 0.14 -15.78
N SER A 135 -11.38 1.16 -15.28
CA SER A 135 -12.86 1.20 -15.19
C SER A 135 -13.57 1.46 -16.51
N GLY A 136 -12.84 1.69 -17.63
CA GLY A 136 -13.47 2.10 -18.88
C GLY A 136 -14.11 3.50 -18.83
N GLY A 137 -13.72 4.34 -17.88
CA GLY A 137 -14.23 5.68 -17.67
C GLY A 137 -15.49 5.76 -16.79
N LEU A 138 -15.84 4.66 -16.11
CA LEU A 138 -16.96 4.63 -15.16
C LEU A 138 -16.60 5.24 -13.82
N LEU A 139 -15.31 5.23 -13.45
CA LEU A 139 -14.76 5.85 -12.24
C LEU A 139 -13.80 6.97 -12.62
N THR A 140 -13.64 7.91 -11.69
CA THR A 140 -12.71 9.04 -11.79
C THR A 140 -11.64 8.98 -10.69
N PRO A 141 -10.49 9.66 -10.85
CA PRO A 141 -9.52 9.84 -9.77
C PRO A 141 -10.15 10.38 -8.48
N ASP A 142 -11.07 11.35 -8.60
CA ASP A 142 -11.76 11.96 -7.47
C ASP A 142 -12.64 10.95 -6.70
N ASP A 143 -13.26 9.98 -7.40
CA ASP A 143 -14.04 8.92 -6.76
C ASP A 143 -13.16 8.04 -5.87
N ASN A 144 -12.01 7.61 -6.40
CA ASN A 144 -11.06 6.79 -5.65
C ASN A 144 -10.39 7.57 -4.52
N LEU A 145 -10.01 8.83 -4.74
CA LEU A 145 -9.49 9.68 -3.66
C LEU A 145 -10.54 9.93 -2.55
N ALA A 146 -11.83 10.00 -2.90
CA ALA A 146 -12.88 10.14 -1.91
C ALA A 146 -13.04 8.87 -1.05
N LEU A 147 -12.88 7.66 -1.63
CA LEU A 147 -12.80 6.42 -0.86
C LEU A 147 -11.50 6.37 -0.04
N ALA A 148 -10.35 6.72 -0.63
CA ALA A 148 -9.06 6.72 0.05
C ALA A 148 -9.10 7.51 1.37
N ARG A 149 -9.75 8.68 1.40
CA ARG A 149 -9.91 9.47 2.64
C ARG A 149 -10.62 8.69 3.74
N LEU A 150 -11.67 7.94 3.42
CA LEU A 150 -12.38 7.11 4.41
C LEU A 150 -11.50 5.95 4.91
N LEU A 151 -10.71 5.34 4.02
CA LEU A 151 -9.78 4.27 4.36
C LEU A 151 -8.63 4.76 5.24
N ILE A 152 -8.08 5.94 4.94
CA ILE A 152 -7.06 6.62 5.76
C ILE A 152 -7.61 6.92 7.15
N GLU A 153 -8.84 7.47 7.24
CA GLU A 153 -9.50 7.71 8.53
C GLU A 153 -9.67 6.42 9.34
N ALA A 154 -10.00 5.30 8.68
CA ALA A 154 -10.10 3.99 9.33
C ALA A 154 -8.74 3.50 9.86
N ALA A 155 -7.67 3.62 9.06
CA ALA A 155 -6.31 3.26 9.47
C ALA A 155 -5.84 4.10 10.67
N HIS A 156 -5.93 5.43 10.57
CA HIS A 156 -5.54 6.34 11.65
C HIS A 156 -6.39 6.12 12.91
N GLY A 157 -7.70 5.85 12.75
CA GLY A 157 -8.61 5.52 13.86
C GLY A 157 -8.22 4.23 14.59
N ALA A 158 -7.62 3.28 13.89
CA ALA A 158 -7.08 2.04 14.43
C ALA A 158 -5.63 2.19 14.96
N GLY A 159 -5.01 3.36 14.79
CA GLY A 159 -3.63 3.64 15.22
C GLY A 159 -2.56 3.17 14.23
N LEU A 160 -2.95 2.90 12.97
CA LEU A 160 -2.05 2.47 11.89
C LEU A 160 -1.71 3.64 10.97
N ALA A 161 -0.52 3.65 10.40
CA ALA A 161 -0.19 4.49 9.25
C ALA A 161 -0.92 4.01 8.00
N ALA A 162 -1.13 4.90 7.02
CA ALA A 162 -1.75 4.59 5.74
C ALA A 162 -0.76 4.80 4.59
N GLY A 163 -0.53 3.78 3.77
CA GLY A 163 0.32 3.81 2.59
C GLY A 163 -0.48 3.89 1.29
N GLN A 164 -0.08 4.80 0.40
CA GLN A 164 -0.56 4.85 -0.98
C GLN A 164 0.17 3.79 -1.79
N LYS A 165 -0.56 2.93 -2.52
CA LYS A 165 0.05 2.05 -3.52
C LYS A 165 -0.05 2.67 -4.91
N ASN A 166 1.10 2.77 -5.61
CA ASN A 166 1.17 3.23 -6.99
C ASN A 166 0.42 4.57 -7.27
N ALA A 167 0.01 4.82 -8.52
CA ALA A 167 -0.65 6.05 -8.98
C ALA A 167 0.21 7.31 -8.81
N PRO A 168 1.33 7.45 -9.58
CA PRO A 168 2.24 8.59 -9.48
C PRO A 168 1.55 9.93 -9.72
N GLU A 169 0.57 9.97 -10.62
CA GLU A 169 -0.21 11.16 -10.93
C GLU A 169 -1.10 11.64 -9.76
N LEU A 170 -1.31 10.78 -8.75
CA LEU A 170 -2.07 11.11 -7.53
C LEU A 170 -1.17 11.29 -6.29
N ALA A 171 0.17 11.29 -6.42
CA ALA A 171 1.06 11.33 -5.26
C ALA A 171 0.82 12.58 -4.39
N ASP A 172 0.75 13.78 -4.99
CA ASP A 172 0.46 15.02 -4.28
C ASP A 172 -0.95 15.03 -3.65
N ASP A 173 -1.96 14.57 -4.40
CA ASP A 173 -3.35 14.52 -3.91
C ASP A 173 -3.54 13.45 -2.83
N GLY A 174 -2.83 12.32 -2.93
CA GLY A 174 -2.80 11.27 -1.92
C GLY A 174 -2.17 11.72 -0.61
N ALA A 175 -1.02 12.39 -0.68
CA ALA A 175 -0.39 13.01 0.48
C ALA A 175 -1.30 14.08 1.11
N ALA A 176 -1.95 14.91 0.29
CA ALA A 176 -2.93 15.90 0.77
C ALA A 176 -4.22 15.25 1.34
N ALA A 177 -4.57 14.04 0.89
CA ALA A 177 -5.68 13.26 1.45
C ALA A 177 -5.34 12.65 2.82
N GLY A 178 -4.04 12.48 3.14
CA GLY A 178 -3.56 12.02 4.43
C GLY A 178 -2.78 10.71 4.43
N PHE A 179 -2.39 10.17 3.28
CA PHE A 179 -1.45 9.05 3.24
C PHE A 179 -0.10 9.46 3.85
N ASP A 180 0.51 8.59 4.63
CA ASP A 180 1.73 8.84 5.41
C ASP A 180 3.01 8.48 4.64
N PHE A 181 2.91 7.52 3.70
CA PHE A 181 4.00 7.01 2.88
C PHE A 181 3.48 6.43 1.57
N ALA A 182 4.38 6.05 0.67
CA ALA A 182 4.03 5.35 -0.56
C ALA A 182 4.69 3.97 -0.65
N VAL A 183 4.02 3.04 -1.30
CA VAL A 183 4.55 1.76 -1.79
C VAL A 183 4.42 1.76 -3.31
N THR A 184 5.52 1.50 -4.01
CA THR A 184 5.56 1.60 -5.47
C THR A 184 6.06 0.31 -6.08
N GLU A 185 5.62 0.03 -7.28
CA GLU A 185 6.13 -1.06 -8.11
C GLU A 185 6.73 -0.48 -9.37
N GLU A 186 8.02 -0.82 -9.59
CA GLU A 186 8.77 -0.43 -10.78
C GLU A 186 8.87 1.09 -11.03
N CYS A 187 8.85 1.92 -9.94
CA CYS A 187 8.94 3.36 -10.11
C CYS A 187 10.24 3.79 -10.79
N GLY A 188 11.34 3.03 -10.61
CA GLY A 188 12.60 3.27 -11.32
C GLY A 188 12.53 2.87 -12.78
N ALA A 189 11.93 1.71 -13.09
CA ALA A 189 11.78 1.23 -14.46
C ALA A 189 10.89 2.15 -15.32
N PHE A 190 9.89 2.80 -14.72
CA PHE A 190 8.96 3.72 -15.38
C PHE A 190 9.33 5.21 -15.25
N ASP A 191 10.43 5.54 -14.54
CA ASP A 191 10.89 6.92 -14.32
C ASP A 191 9.88 7.77 -13.50
N GLU A 192 9.22 7.16 -12.52
CA GLU A 192 8.14 7.74 -11.71
C GLU A 192 8.56 8.01 -10.25
N CYS A 193 9.72 7.50 -9.78
CA CYS A 193 10.14 7.63 -8.39
C CYS A 193 10.19 9.08 -7.90
N THR A 194 10.49 10.04 -8.80
CA THR A 194 10.59 11.46 -8.45
C THR A 194 9.25 12.06 -8.01
N ASP A 195 8.13 11.58 -8.54
CA ASP A 195 6.80 12.06 -8.19
C ASP A 195 6.46 11.67 -6.75
N TYR A 196 6.74 10.42 -6.38
CA TYR A 196 6.52 9.94 -5.01
C TYR A 196 7.49 10.59 -4.01
N LEU A 197 8.78 10.72 -4.37
CA LEU A 197 9.79 11.34 -3.49
C LEU A 197 9.55 12.84 -3.27
N ALA A 198 8.81 13.51 -4.15
CA ALA A 198 8.38 14.89 -3.96
C ALA A 198 7.24 15.00 -2.94
N ALA A 199 6.35 14.00 -2.88
CA ALA A 199 5.16 14.00 -2.05
C ALA A 199 5.37 13.34 -0.67
N TYR A 200 6.20 12.29 -0.60
CA TYR A 200 6.38 11.45 0.59
C TYR A 200 7.81 11.44 1.11
N ALA A 201 7.95 11.46 2.44
CA ALA A 201 9.24 11.31 3.11
C ALA A 201 9.77 9.87 3.07
N VAL A 202 8.88 8.88 2.95
CA VAL A 202 9.20 7.45 2.86
C VAL A 202 8.49 6.87 1.65
N VAL A 203 9.28 6.22 0.78
CA VAL A 203 8.81 5.49 -0.39
C VAL A 203 9.44 4.10 -0.36
N LEU A 204 8.62 3.06 -0.34
CA LEU A 204 9.01 1.66 -0.38
C LEU A 204 8.83 1.18 -1.82
N ASP A 205 9.90 0.81 -2.51
CA ASP A 205 9.85 0.48 -3.94
C ASP A 205 10.21 -0.98 -4.22
N VAL A 206 9.44 -1.61 -5.08
CA VAL A 206 9.64 -3.00 -5.53
C VAL A 206 9.88 -3.01 -7.03
N GLU A 207 11.10 -3.38 -7.44
CA GLU A 207 11.47 -3.51 -8.84
C GLU A 207 11.40 -4.97 -9.30
N TYR A 208 10.76 -5.23 -10.42
CA TYR A 208 10.66 -6.57 -11.03
C TYR A 208 11.59 -6.73 -12.24
N THR A 209 12.48 -5.79 -12.45
CA THR A 209 13.47 -5.77 -13.53
C THR A 209 14.49 -6.91 -13.44
N ASP A 210 15.30 -7.11 -14.48
CA ASP A 210 16.45 -8.00 -14.37
C ASP A 210 17.60 -7.41 -13.53
N ALA A 211 18.56 -8.24 -13.11
CA ALA A 211 19.64 -7.82 -12.22
C ALA A 211 20.55 -6.74 -12.82
N ALA A 212 20.71 -6.70 -14.15
CA ALA A 212 21.54 -5.69 -14.80
C ALA A 212 20.85 -4.33 -14.79
N GLN A 213 19.58 -4.29 -15.13
CA GLN A 213 18.76 -3.09 -15.09
C GLN A 213 18.61 -2.56 -13.66
N PHE A 214 18.36 -3.43 -12.67
CA PHE A 214 18.32 -3.03 -11.27
C PHE A 214 19.64 -2.40 -10.81
N GLY A 215 20.78 -2.99 -11.19
CA GLY A 215 22.10 -2.43 -10.91
C GLY A 215 22.29 -1.04 -11.52
N GLU A 216 21.84 -0.83 -12.77
CA GLU A 216 21.89 0.49 -13.43
C GLU A 216 20.99 1.51 -12.71
N LEU A 217 19.80 1.12 -12.24
CA LEU A 217 18.91 1.96 -11.46
C LEU A 217 19.53 2.36 -10.11
N CYS A 218 20.15 1.42 -9.39
CA CYS A 218 20.89 1.70 -8.16
C CYS A 218 22.03 2.69 -8.40
N ASP A 219 22.85 2.47 -9.43
CA ASP A 219 24.00 3.32 -9.77
C ASP A 219 23.58 4.74 -10.19
N SER A 220 22.39 4.89 -10.77
CA SER A 220 21.85 6.19 -11.16
C SER A 220 21.43 7.07 -9.99
N GLY A 221 21.13 6.47 -8.84
CA GLY A 221 20.57 7.15 -7.68
C GLY A 221 19.11 7.59 -7.88
N ALA A 222 18.40 7.00 -8.85
CA ALA A 222 16.98 7.31 -9.12
C ALA A 222 16.03 6.62 -8.15
N LEU A 223 16.45 5.46 -7.60
CA LEU A 223 15.60 4.69 -6.69
C LEU A 223 15.48 5.31 -5.30
N PRO A 224 14.33 5.12 -4.62
CA PRO A 224 14.21 5.43 -3.20
C PRO A 224 15.21 4.63 -2.35
N PRO A 225 15.58 5.12 -1.14
CA PRO A 225 16.47 4.39 -0.23
C PRO A 225 15.97 3.00 0.19
N HIS A 226 14.65 2.76 0.07
CA HIS A 226 13.99 1.50 0.44
C HIS A 226 13.59 0.67 -0.79
N ALA A 227 14.39 0.70 -1.86
CA ALA A 227 14.14 -0.10 -3.05
C ALA A 227 14.66 -1.53 -2.89
N VAL A 228 13.87 -2.51 -3.38
CA VAL A 228 14.24 -3.91 -3.46
C VAL A 228 13.89 -4.47 -4.84
N ARG A 229 14.71 -5.42 -5.34
CA ARG A 229 14.34 -6.22 -6.50
C ARG A 229 13.75 -7.55 -6.07
N ARG A 230 12.58 -7.87 -6.60
CA ARG A 230 11.87 -9.12 -6.37
C ARG A 230 11.54 -9.81 -7.70
N ASP A 231 11.15 -11.06 -7.63
CA ASP A 231 10.43 -11.72 -8.72
C ASP A 231 8.96 -11.29 -8.74
N VAL A 232 8.33 -11.24 -9.93
CA VAL A 232 6.93 -10.80 -10.12
C VAL A 232 5.93 -11.63 -9.30
N GLY A 233 6.23 -12.91 -9.05
CA GLY A 233 5.39 -13.80 -8.23
C GLY A 233 5.58 -13.61 -6.74
N LEU A 234 6.49 -12.72 -6.31
CA LEU A 234 6.84 -12.46 -4.91
C LEU A 234 7.08 -13.76 -4.11
N THR A 235 7.70 -14.74 -4.77
CA THR A 235 7.83 -16.10 -4.24
C THR A 235 8.67 -16.15 -2.97
N ILE A 236 8.50 -17.22 -2.18
CA ILE A 236 9.23 -17.42 -0.93
C ILE A 236 10.59 -18.08 -1.15
N PRO A 237 11.56 -17.97 -0.22
CA PRO A 237 12.85 -18.65 -0.29
C PRO A 237 12.71 -20.15 -0.50
N GLY A 238 13.47 -20.69 -1.46
CA GLY A 238 13.40 -22.09 -1.87
C GLY A 238 12.59 -22.34 -3.15
N SER A 239 11.81 -21.35 -3.61
CA SER A 239 11.28 -21.33 -4.98
C SER A 239 12.41 -21.13 -5.97
N PRO A 240 12.39 -21.79 -7.15
CA PRO A 240 13.38 -21.56 -8.20
C PRO A 240 13.36 -20.13 -8.76
N ASP A 241 12.24 -19.44 -8.62
CA ASP A 241 12.03 -18.08 -9.12
C ASP A 241 12.32 -16.99 -8.08
N TYR A 242 12.59 -17.37 -6.82
CA TYR A 242 12.82 -16.42 -5.73
C TYR A 242 13.99 -15.47 -6.02
N VAL A 243 13.69 -14.20 -5.94
CA VAL A 243 14.67 -13.10 -6.04
C VAL A 243 14.49 -12.17 -4.87
N PHE A 244 15.58 -11.74 -4.27
CA PHE A 244 15.65 -10.66 -3.30
C PHE A 244 17.02 -9.99 -3.40
N GLU A 245 17.04 -8.74 -3.85
CA GLU A 245 18.26 -7.92 -3.93
C GLU A 245 17.95 -6.50 -3.45
N ARG A 246 18.98 -5.86 -2.89
CA ARG A 246 18.98 -4.42 -2.52
C ARG A 246 20.08 -3.72 -3.26
N CYS A 247 19.97 -2.40 -3.39
CA CYS A 247 21.08 -1.60 -3.84
C CYS A 247 22.27 -1.77 -2.88
N PRO A 248 23.51 -1.85 -3.40
CA PRO A 248 24.70 -1.84 -2.55
C PRO A 248 24.82 -0.49 -1.81
N ASP A 249 25.35 -0.55 -0.57
CA ASP A 249 25.64 0.62 0.28
C ASP A 249 26.70 1.56 -0.35
#